data_6fb5db89364d116f4385a6c9be704f02
#
_entry.id   6fb5db89364d116f4385a6c9be704f02
#
_cell.length_a   1.000
_cell.length_b   1.000
_cell.length_c   1.000
_cell.angle_alpha   90.00
_cell.angle_beta   90.00
_cell.angle_gamma   90.00
#
_symmetry.space_group_name_H-M   'P 1'
#
loop_
_entity.id
_entity.type
_entity.pdbx_description
1 polymer ?
#
loop_
_entity_poly.entity_id
_entity_poly.type
_entity_poly.pdbx_seq_one_letter_code
_entity_poly.pdbx_strand_id
1 'polypeptide(L)'
;GSKFVRKEKTSPDEKDSYIELPGRVEYEYAQNMLFPRMYSSSHAPLYKQWVDIKGYDVPYDQCGEMVMVNMPTQWENIKFFFSCQLNFMYWRYFMWNFAGRQNDIQGSGEIEHGNWITGIPFIDNWLVGDQSLLPQELKDNKGHNVFYCLPLLLGIIGLLWQAYRGQKGIQQFWVVFFLFFMTGIAIVLYLNQT
;
A
#
# COMPACT_ATOMS: atom_id res chain seq x y z
N GLY A 1 -1.66 22.01 -14.53
CA GLY A 1 -1.98 22.41 -15.90
C GLY A 1 -1.55 23.84 -16.15
N SER A 2 -1.35 24.24 -17.42
CA SER A 2 -0.96 25.62 -17.74
C SER A 2 -2.10 26.59 -17.39
N LYS A 3 -1.73 27.73 -16.83
CA LYS A 3 -2.67 28.80 -16.47
C LYS A 3 -3.26 29.49 -17.73
N PHE A 4 -2.66 29.29 -18.89
CA PHE A 4 -3.03 29.90 -20.15
C PHE A 4 -3.26 28.85 -21.22
N VAL A 5 -4.28 29.08 -22.07
CA VAL A 5 -4.57 28.27 -23.25
C VAL A 5 -4.54 29.19 -24.47
N ARG A 6 -4.00 28.69 -25.58
CA ARG A 6 -3.99 29.42 -26.86
C ARG A 6 -5.43 29.58 -27.34
N LYS A 7 -5.82 30.81 -27.64
CA LYS A 7 -7.12 31.12 -28.26
C LYS A 7 -7.16 30.59 -29.66
N GLU A 8 -8.23 29.93 -30.07
CA GLU A 8 -8.45 29.55 -31.46
C GLU A 8 -8.60 30.81 -32.34
N LYS A 9 -7.92 30.80 -33.48
CA LYS A 9 -7.97 31.92 -34.46
C LYS A 9 -9.30 31.88 -35.20
N THR A 10 -9.93 33.01 -35.28
CA THR A 10 -11.14 33.23 -36.10
C THR A 10 -10.80 33.57 -37.55
N SER A 11 -9.57 34.04 -37.80
CA SER A 11 -9.06 34.40 -39.14
C SER A 11 -7.59 34.00 -39.28
N PRO A 12 -7.10 33.61 -40.51
CA PRO A 12 -5.70 33.26 -40.75
C PRO A 12 -4.69 34.37 -40.41
N ASP A 13 -5.13 35.63 -40.51
CA ASP A 13 -4.28 36.80 -40.26
C ASP A 13 -4.26 37.25 -38.80
N GLU A 14 -5.04 36.61 -37.93
CA GLU A 14 -5.09 36.93 -36.53
C GLU A 14 -3.82 36.48 -35.80
N LYS A 15 -3.21 37.38 -35.01
CA LYS A 15 -2.05 37.05 -34.19
C LYS A 15 -2.43 36.06 -33.08
N ASP A 16 -1.47 35.21 -32.76
CA ASP A 16 -1.63 34.27 -31.64
C ASP A 16 -1.92 35.03 -30.33
N SER A 17 -2.96 34.65 -29.65
CA SER A 17 -3.33 35.17 -28.32
C SER A 17 -3.60 34.04 -27.36
N TYR A 18 -3.48 34.33 -26.07
CA TYR A 18 -3.68 33.36 -25.00
C TYR A 18 -4.78 33.85 -24.06
N ILE A 19 -5.64 32.95 -23.69
CA ILE A 19 -6.70 33.20 -22.70
C ILE A 19 -6.21 32.66 -21.37
N GLU A 20 -6.29 33.48 -20.33
CA GLU A 20 -6.08 33.03 -18.97
C GLU A 20 -7.28 32.18 -18.54
N LEU A 21 -7.00 30.93 -18.16
CA LEU A 21 -8.03 30.07 -17.60
C LEU A 21 -8.41 30.58 -16.21
N PRO A 22 -9.70 30.54 -15.84
CA PRO A 22 -10.10 30.84 -14.48
C PRO A 22 -9.27 29.99 -13.52
N GLY A 23 -8.81 30.60 -12.47
CA GLY A 23 -7.86 30.00 -11.52
C GLY A 23 -8.32 28.61 -11.10
N ARG A 24 -7.34 27.73 -10.88
CA ARG A 24 -7.62 26.40 -10.36
C ARG A 24 -8.37 26.56 -9.03
N VAL A 25 -9.47 25.85 -8.87
CA VAL A 25 -10.20 25.81 -7.60
C VAL A 25 -9.21 25.33 -6.55
N GLU A 26 -8.85 26.21 -5.62
CA GLU A 26 -8.09 25.86 -4.43
C GLU A 26 -9.09 25.35 -3.40
N TYR A 27 -8.93 24.11 -3.00
CA TYR A 27 -9.74 23.51 -1.95
C TYR A 27 -9.11 23.86 -0.61
N GLU A 28 -9.83 24.58 0.24
CA GLU A 28 -9.50 24.68 1.66
C GLU A 28 -10.05 23.46 2.37
N TYR A 29 -9.14 22.69 2.96
CA TYR A 29 -9.52 21.53 3.75
C TYR A 29 -9.71 21.95 5.20
N ALA A 30 -10.94 21.93 5.68
CA ALA A 30 -11.28 22.29 7.06
C ALA A 30 -10.71 21.31 8.10
N GLN A 31 -10.47 20.08 7.68
CA GLN A 31 -9.97 18.99 8.54
C GLN A 31 -8.68 18.42 7.95
N ASN A 32 -7.55 18.80 8.52
CA ASN A 32 -6.24 18.31 8.11
C ASN A 32 -5.69 17.27 9.10
N MET A 33 -5.23 16.15 8.59
CA MET A 33 -4.52 15.13 9.34
C MET A 33 -3.04 15.08 8.96
N LEU A 34 -2.18 14.79 9.93
CA LEU A 34 -0.74 14.68 9.67
C LEU A 34 -0.41 13.51 8.72
N PHE A 35 -1.16 12.43 8.79
CA PHE A 35 -0.92 11.21 8.02
C PHE A 35 -2.24 10.59 7.56
N PRO A 36 -2.94 11.22 6.59
CA PRO A 36 -4.23 10.73 6.11
C PRO A 36 -4.02 9.49 5.23
N ARG A 37 -4.61 8.36 5.62
CA ARG A 37 -4.59 7.12 4.84
C ARG A 37 -5.97 6.73 4.35
N MET A 38 -6.99 6.94 5.16
CA MET A 38 -8.39 6.70 4.83
C MET A 38 -9.05 8.01 4.41
N TYR A 39 -8.86 8.44 3.17
CA TYR A 39 -9.32 9.76 2.69
C TYR A 39 -10.54 9.70 1.77
N SER A 40 -10.88 8.51 1.24
CA SER A 40 -11.95 8.36 0.25
C SER A 40 -13.19 7.75 0.88
N SER A 41 -14.30 8.48 0.81
CA SER A 41 -15.61 7.99 1.28
C SER A 41 -16.12 6.79 0.49
N SER A 42 -15.75 6.67 -0.80
CA SER A 42 -16.13 5.53 -1.64
C SER A 42 -15.47 4.22 -1.21
N HIS A 43 -14.32 4.29 -0.54
CA HIS A 43 -13.59 3.11 -0.02
C HIS A 43 -13.90 2.83 1.46
N ALA A 44 -14.87 3.51 2.06
CA ALA A 44 -15.23 3.30 3.47
C ALA A 44 -15.54 1.84 3.85
N PRO A 45 -16.22 1.02 3.00
CA PRO A 45 -16.42 -0.39 3.29
C PRO A 45 -15.10 -1.18 3.40
N LEU A 46 -14.14 -0.89 2.51
CA LEU A 46 -12.81 -1.51 2.53
C LEU A 46 -12.05 -1.14 3.80
N TYR A 47 -12.08 0.13 4.19
CA TYR A 47 -11.41 0.58 5.41
C TYR A 47 -11.92 -0.14 6.66
N LYS A 48 -13.24 -0.32 6.76
CA LYS A 48 -13.90 -1.03 7.87
C LYS A 48 -13.55 -2.52 7.93
N GLN A 49 -13.18 -3.12 6.82
CA GLN A 49 -12.71 -4.51 6.79
C GLN A 49 -11.36 -4.68 7.53
N TRP A 50 -10.51 -3.66 7.48
CA TRP A 50 -9.17 -3.70 8.03
C TRP A 50 -9.05 -3.10 9.44
N VAL A 51 -9.93 -2.16 9.77
CA VAL A 51 -9.88 -1.43 11.04
C VAL A 51 -11.29 -1.21 11.56
N ASP A 52 -11.50 -1.46 12.85
CA ASP A 52 -12.70 -1.03 13.54
C ASP A 52 -12.66 0.49 13.71
N ILE A 53 -13.41 1.18 12.83
CA ILE A 53 -13.44 2.65 12.76
C ILE A 53 -14.60 3.12 13.62
N LYS A 54 -14.28 3.77 14.75
CA LYS A 54 -15.23 4.52 15.58
C LYS A 54 -15.37 5.95 15.07
N GLY A 55 -14.24 6.57 14.72
CA GLY A 55 -14.20 7.90 14.16
C GLY A 55 -14.77 8.99 15.07
N TYR A 56 -15.05 10.12 14.46
CA TYR A 56 -15.80 11.25 15.04
C TYR A 56 -16.61 11.93 13.95
N ASP A 57 -17.79 12.43 14.32
CA ASP A 57 -18.70 13.05 13.37
C ASP A 57 -18.34 14.52 13.15
N VAL A 58 -18.24 14.91 11.88
CA VAL A 58 -17.92 16.28 11.45
C VAL A 58 -19.03 16.78 10.53
N PRO A 59 -19.55 18.00 10.74
CA PRO A 59 -20.49 18.61 9.82
C PRO A 59 -19.78 18.96 8.51
N TYR A 60 -20.34 18.51 7.41
CA TYR A 60 -19.87 18.77 6.06
C TYR A 60 -20.98 19.40 5.22
N ASP A 61 -20.70 20.52 4.57
CA ASP A 61 -21.64 21.16 3.65
C ASP A 61 -21.58 20.46 2.28
N GLN A 62 -22.66 19.79 1.93
CA GLN A 62 -22.84 19.16 0.63
C GLN A 62 -23.86 19.94 -0.18
N CYS A 63 -23.40 20.92 -0.96
CA CYS A 63 -24.24 21.74 -1.84
C CYS A 63 -25.36 22.51 -1.09
N GLY A 64 -25.07 23.02 0.12
CA GLY A 64 -26.00 23.77 0.95
C GLY A 64 -26.78 22.95 1.98
N GLU A 65 -26.57 21.63 2.01
CA GLU A 65 -27.11 20.76 3.04
C GLU A 65 -25.98 20.32 3.99
N MET A 66 -26.19 20.51 5.29
CA MET A 66 -25.24 20.08 6.32
C MET A 66 -25.44 18.60 6.60
N VAL A 67 -24.46 17.78 6.18
CA VAL A 67 -24.44 16.34 6.41
C VAL A 67 -23.38 16.00 7.45
N MET A 68 -23.72 15.12 8.40
CA MET A 68 -22.73 14.60 9.36
C MET A 68 -21.95 13.46 8.73
N VAL A 69 -20.64 13.62 8.60
CA VAL A 69 -19.71 12.62 8.04
C VAL A 69 -18.83 12.08 9.15
N ASN A 70 -18.79 10.76 9.30
CA ASN A 70 -17.90 10.11 10.25
C ASN A 70 -16.47 10.07 9.68
N MET A 71 -15.56 10.76 10.34
CA MET A 71 -14.14 10.82 9.96
C MET A 71 -13.29 9.91 10.86
N PRO A 72 -12.35 9.14 10.28
CA PRO A 72 -11.44 8.32 11.07
C PRO A 72 -10.49 9.18 11.89
N THR A 73 -10.13 8.70 13.07
CA THR A 73 -9.12 9.33 13.92
C THR A 73 -7.71 9.12 13.36
N GLN A 74 -6.74 9.93 13.81
CA GLN A 74 -5.33 9.76 13.46
C GLN A 74 -4.81 8.36 13.80
N TRP A 75 -5.24 7.81 14.94
CA TRP A 75 -4.82 6.47 15.38
C TRP A 75 -5.39 5.35 14.49
N GLU A 76 -6.62 5.48 14.04
CA GLU A 76 -7.24 4.55 13.08
C GLU A 76 -6.54 4.59 11.72
N ASN A 77 -6.12 5.77 11.25
CA ASN A 77 -5.29 5.91 10.05
C ASN A 77 -3.93 5.18 10.19
N ILE A 78 -3.29 5.30 11.34
CA ILE A 78 -2.04 4.59 11.63
C ILE A 78 -2.27 3.07 11.66
N LYS A 79 -3.34 2.61 12.30
CA LYS A 79 -3.70 1.18 12.30
C LYS A 79 -3.93 0.66 10.88
N PHE A 80 -4.68 1.41 10.06
CA PHE A 80 -4.92 1.04 8.67
C PHE A 80 -3.61 0.94 7.87
N PHE A 81 -2.70 1.89 8.05
CA PHE A 81 -1.39 1.84 7.42
C PHE A 81 -0.64 0.55 7.76
N PHE A 82 -0.58 0.18 9.03
CA PHE A 82 0.14 -1.02 9.44
C PHE A 82 -0.57 -2.32 9.06
N SER A 83 -1.90 -2.41 9.20
CA SER A 83 -2.65 -3.64 8.92
C SER A 83 -2.82 -3.89 7.43
N CYS A 84 -3.29 -2.90 6.67
CA CYS A 84 -3.58 -3.03 5.26
C CYS A 84 -2.34 -2.75 4.39
N GLN A 85 -1.80 -1.54 4.46
CA GLN A 85 -0.79 -1.10 3.48
C GLN A 85 0.57 -1.76 3.74
N LEU A 86 1.04 -1.77 4.99
CA LEU A 86 2.35 -2.34 5.29
C LEU A 86 2.31 -3.87 5.39
N ASN A 87 1.36 -4.44 6.14
CA ASN A 87 1.31 -5.88 6.35
C ASN A 87 0.72 -6.62 5.15
N PHE A 88 -0.52 -6.31 4.76
CA PHE A 88 -1.19 -7.07 3.70
C PHE A 88 -0.66 -6.73 2.30
N MET A 89 -0.50 -5.46 1.94
CA MET A 89 -0.07 -5.10 0.59
C MET A 89 1.44 -5.29 0.39
N TYR A 90 2.28 -4.79 1.31
CA TYR A 90 3.73 -4.81 1.13
C TYR A 90 4.37 -6.08 1.69
N TRP A 91 4.20 -6.38 2.98
CA TRP A 91 4.88 -7.50 3.64
C TRP A 91 4.49 -8.85 3.06
N ARG A 92 3.22 -9.07 2.79
CA ARG A 92 2.72 -10.29 2.14
C ARG A 92 3.40 -10.50 0.79
N TYR A 93 3.44 -9.46 -0.06
CA TYR A 93 4.08 -9.54 -1.38
C TYR A 93 5.60 -9.76 -1.28
N PHE A 94 6.25 -9.12 -0.31
CA PHE A 94 7.66 -9.36 -0.02
C PHE A 94 7.89 -10.83 0.35
N MET A 95 7.10 -11.37 1.27
CA MET A 95 7.24 -12.75 1.74
C MET A 95 6.92 -13.79 0.65
N TRP A 96 6.10 -13.50 -0.33
CA TRP A 96 5.90 -14.37 -1.49
C TRP A 96 7.19 -14.70 -2.23
N ASN A 97 8.11 -13.75 -2.28
CA ASN A 97 9.38 -13.93 -2.99
C ASN A 97 10.46 -14.63 -2.15
N PHE A 98 10.30 -14.64 -0.83
CA PHE A 98 11.35 -15.11 0.08
C PHE A 98 10.96 -16.32 0.94
N ALA A 99 9.67 -16.47 1.23
CA ALA A 99 9.16 -17.60 2.01
C ALA A 99 8.37 -18.59 1.16
N GLY A 100 7.40 -18.10 0.41
CA GLY A 100 6.53 -18.86 -0.46
C GLY A 100 5.14 -18.26 -0.56
N ARG A 101 4.35 -18.77 -1.50
CA ARG A 101 3.01 -18.29 -1.82
C ARG A 101 2.00 -19.43 -1.74
N GLN A 102 0.89 -19.19 -1.06
CA GLN A 102 -0.19 -20.16 -0.90
C GLN A 102 -0.86 -20.50 -2.24
N ASN A 103 -1.27 -19.50 -2.99
CA ASN A 103 -1.86 -19.59 -4.33
C ASN A 103 -1.80 -18.23 -5.04
N ASP A 104 -2.23 -18.15 -6.30
CA ASP A 104 -2.27 -16.94 -7.11
C ASP A 104 -3.66 -16.27 -7.14
N ILE A 105 -4.59 -16.72 -6.31
CA ILE A 105 -5.91 -16.14 -6.19
C ILE A 105 -5.78 -14.83 -5.40
N GLN A 106 -6.33 -13.76 -5.96
CA GLN A 106 -6.32 -12.49 -5.28
C GLN A 106 -7.24 -12.54 -4.05
N GLY A 107 -6.68 -12.28 -2.87
CA GLY A 107 -7.42 -12.18 -1.63
C GLY A 107 -7.50 -10.75 -1.11
N SER A 108 -8.43 -10.53 -0.21
CA SER A 108 -8.62 -9.27 0.53
C SER A 108 -8.34 -9.42 2.03
N GLY A 109 -7.58 -10.44 2.41
CA GLY A 109 -7.23 -10.75 3.80
C GLY A 109 -7.80 -12.07 4.31
N GLU A 110 -8.52 -12.81 3.47
CA GLU A 110 -9.02 -14.14 3.78
C GLU A 110 -7.86 -15.14 3.93
N ILE A 111 -8.05 -16.17 4.75
CA ILE A 111 -7.00 -17.16 5.02
C ILE A 111 -6.76 -18.15 3.87
N GLU A 112 -7.71 -18.25 2.91
CA GLU A 112 -7.67 -19.19 1.79
C GLU A 112 -7.01 -18.63 0.53
N HIS A 113 -6.90 -17.29 0.41
CA HIS A 113 -6.53 -16.65 -0.83
C HIS A 113 -5.26 -15.81 -0.73
N GLY A 114 -4.28 -16.17 -1.57
CA GLY A 114 -3.11 -15.34 -1.87
C GLY A 114 -2.27 -14.93 -0.67
N ASN A 115 -2.22 -15.74 0.38
CA ASN A 115 -1.35 -15.48 1.53
C ASN A 115 0.09 -15.95 1.26
N TRP A 116 1.02 -15.47 2.08
CA TRP A 116 2.34 -16.04 2.11
C TRP A 116 2.40 -17.24 3.06
N ILE A 117 3.20 -18.22 2.75
CA ILE A 117 3.43 -19.41 3.54
C ILE A 117 4.92 -19.75 3.56
N THR A 118 5.33 -20.51 4.54
CA THR A 118 6.73 -20.94 4.67
C THR A 118 6.97 -22.38 4.22
N GLY A 119 5.93 -23.22 4.22
CA GLY A 119 6.02 -24.67 4.10
C GLY A 119 6.34 -25.37 5.42
N ILE A 120 6.48 -24.61 6.52
CA ILE A 120 6.70 -25.16 7.85
C ILE A 120 5.35 -25.17 8.57
N PRO A 121 4.74 -26.34 8.83
CA PRO A 121 3.36 -26.41 9.35
C PRO A 121 3.14 -25.65 10.65
N PHE A 122 4.14 -25.61 11.53
CA PHE A 122 4.04 -24.88 12.80
C PHE A 122 3.84 -23.35 12.58
N ILE A 123 4.49 -22.78 11.56
CA ILE A 123 4.36 -21.35 11.24
C ILE A 123 3.08 -21.11 10.43
N ASP A 124 2.85 -21.94 9.44
CA ASP A 124 1.75 -21.77 8.49
C ASP A 124 0.39 -21.98 9.17
N ASN A 125 0.28 -22.94 10.09
CA ASN A 125 -0.95 -23.16 10.85
C ASN A 125 -1.31 -21.98 11.75
N TRP A 126 -0.32 -21.25 12.24
CA TRP A 126 -0.55 -20.02 13.00
C TRP A 126 -0.98 -18.85 12.11
N LEU A 127 -0.46 -18.76 10.87
CA LEU A 127 -0.73 -17.66 9.93
C LEU A 127 -2.07 -17.83 9.21
N VAL A 128 -2.29 -18.99 8.61
CA VAL A 128 -3.36 -19.25 7.63
C VAL A 128 -4.15 -20.53 7.94
N GLY A 129 -3.96 -21.10 9.13
CA GLY A 129 -4.60 -22.35 9.51
C GLY A 129 -4.01 -23.58 8.82
N ASP A 130 -4.59 -24.75 9.13
CA ASP A 130 -4.10 -26.04 8.62
C ASP A 130 -4.34 -26.16 7.10
N GLN A 131 -3.28 -26.04 6.34
CA GLN A 131 -3.31 -26.12 4.88
C GLN A 131 -3.66 -27.52 4.35
N SER A 132 -3.60 -28.54 5.20
CA SER A 132 -4.02 -29.90 4.83
C SER A 132 -5.52 -30.04 4.66
N LEU A 133 -6.30 -29.14 5.26
CA LEU A 133 -7.77 -29.12 5.19
C LEU A 133 -8.33 -28.37 3.98
N LEU A 134 -7.49 -27.69 3.21
CA LEU A 134 -7.93 -26.98 2.03
C LEU A 134 -8.57 -27.92 0.99
N PRO A 135 -9.59 -27.45 0.24
CA PRO A 135 -10.12 -28.17 -0.91
C PRO A 135 -9.03 -28.50 -1.95
N GLN A 136 -9.23 -29.58 -2.69
CA GLN A 136 -8.23 -30.04 -3.66
C GLN A 136 -7.91 -29.01 -4.73
N GLU A 137 -8.91 -28.25 -5.16
CA GLU A 137 -8.76 -27.17 -6.15
C GLU A 137 -7.76 -26.08 -5.70
N LEU A 138 -7.73 -25.77 -4.41
CA LEU A 138 -6.78 -24.81 -3.84
C LEU A 138 -5.39 -25.42 -3.62
N LYS A 139 -5.33 -26.72 -3.27
CA LYS A 139 -4.05 -27.44 -3.13
C LYS A 139 -3.30 -27.59 -4.45
N ASP A 140 -4.03 -27.86 -5.53
CA ASP A 140 -3.47 -28.07 -6.86
C ASP A 140 -3.24 -26.76 -7.63
N ASN A 141 -3.36 -25.61 -6.96
CA ASN A 141 -3.16 -24.32 -7.58
C ASN A 141 -1.70 -24.16 -8.07
N LYS A 142 -1.53 -23.81 -9.34
CA LYS A 142 -0.21 -23.64 -9.98
C LYS A 142 0.64 -22.51 -9.40
N GLY A 143 0.00 -21.58 -8.72
CA GLY A 143 0.66 -20.47 -8.02
C GLY A 143 1.26 -20.87 -6.68
N HIS A 144 0.97 -22.08 -6.18
CA HIS A 144 1.55 -22.59 -4.94
C HIS A 144 3.05 -22.80 -5.07
N ASN A 145 3.81 -22.20 -4.17
CA ASN A 145 5.26 -22.47 -4.08
C ASN A 145 5.74 -22.29 -2.63
N VAL A 146 6.81 -22.97 -2.29
CA VAL A 146 7.37 -22.98 -0.94
C VAL A 146 8.89 -22.92 -1.01
N PHE A 147 9.49 -21.98 -0.31
CA PHE A 147 10.93 -21.79 -0.26
C PHE A 147 11.53 -22.01 1.13
N TYR A 148 10.72 -22.36 2.12
CA TYR A 148 11.14 -22.58 3.52
C TYR A 148 11.92 -21.41 4.11
N CYS A 149 11.63 -20.19 3.69
CA CYS A 149 12.36 -18.96 4.04
C CYS A 149 13.87 -18.99 3.71
N LEU A 150 14.36 -19.96 2.92
CA LEU A 150 15.78 -20.09 2.61
C LEU A 150 16.36 -18.85 1.89
N PRO A 151 15.68 -18.27 0.88
CA PRO A 151 16.18 -17.06 0.24
C PRO A 151 16.31 -15.89 1.22
N LEU A 152 15.35 -15.74 2.15
CA LEU A 152 15.39 -14.70 3.19
C LEU A 152 16.58 -14.91 4.13
N LEU A 153 16.77 -16.13 4.62
CA LEU A 153 17.86 -16.49 5.50
C LEU A 153 19.23 -16.23 4.86
N LEU A 154 19.42 -16.71 3.63
CA LEU A 154 20.66 -16.48 2.88
C LEU A 154 20.90 -14.98 2.61
N GLY A 155 19.84 -14.23 2.29
CA GLY A 155 19.93 -12.79 2.12
C GLY A 155 20.35 -12.05 3.39
N ILE A 156 19.79 -12.42 4.55
CA ILE A 156 20.16 -11.84 5.85
C ILE A 156 21.61 -12.21 6.21
N ILE A 157 21.99 -13.48 6.05
CA ILE A 157 23.38 -13.93 6.30
C ILE A 157 24.36 -13.15 5.41
N GLY A 158 24.05 -13.02 4.11
CA GLY A 158 24.87 -12.27 3.18
C GLY A 158 24.99 -10.79 3.56
N LEU A 159 23.90 -10.18 3.99
CA LEU A 159 23.87 -8.79 4.42
C LEU A 159 24.71 -8.57 5.70
N LEU A 160 24.57 -9.46 6.68
CA LEU A 160 25.38 -9.44 7.91
C LEU A 160 26.87 -9.67 7.59
N TRP A 161 27.17 -10.67 6.79
CA TRP A 161 28.54 -10.91 6.32
C TRP A 161 29.15 -9.66 5.70
N GLN A 162 28.40 -8.98 4.84
CA GLN A 162 28.85 -7.76 4.19
C GLN A 162 29.11 -6.63 5.20
N ALA A 163 28.26 -6.49 6.21
CA ALA A 163 28.41 -5.48 7.25
C ALA A 163 29.68 -5.67 8.09
N TYR A 164 30.07 -6.92 8.35
CA TYR A 164 31.27 -7.25 9.15
C TYR A 164 32.58 -7.26 8.35
N ARG A 165 32.54 -7.00 7.05
CA ARG A 165 33.72 -7.06 6.17
C ARG A 165 34.62 -5.81 6.19
N GLY A 166 34.49 -4.98 7.20
CA GLY A 166 35.24 -3.73 7.36
C GLY A 166 34.62 -2.54 6.63
N GLN A 167 35.37 -1.44 6.50
CA GLN A 167 34.83 -0.17 6.00
C GLN A 167 34.19 -0.27 4.60
N LYS A 168 34.81 -0.98 3.68
CA LYS A 168 34.24 -1.17 2.34
C LYS A 168 32.95 -2.00 2.37
N GLY A 169 32.91 -3.00 3.25
CA GLY A 169 31.74 -3.84 3.44
C GLY A 169 30.56 -3.07 4.01
N ILE A 170 30.77 -2.25 5.02
CA ILE A 170 29.70 -1.45 5.61
C ILE A 170 29.17 -0.37 4.67
N GLN A 171 30.00 0.18 3.79
CA GLN A 171 29.54 1.10 2.75
C GLN A 171 28.58 0.40 1.77
N GLN A 172 28.93 -0.80 1.31
CA GLN A 172 28.08 -1.59 0.42
C GLN A 172 26.80 -2.04 1.12
N PHE A 173 26.89 -2.42 2.41
CA PHE A 173 25.73 -2.72 3.23
C PHE A 173 24.71 -1.56 3.22
N TRP A 174 25.15 -0.34 3.48
CA TRP A 174 24.26 0.82 3.49
C TRP A 174 23.66 1.11 2.12
N VAL A 175 24.41 0.95 1.04
CA VAL A 175 23.88 1.12 -0.32
C VAL A 175 22.75 0.12 -0.58
N VAL A 176 22.94 -1.17 -0.30
CA VAL A 176 21.94 -2.20 -0.49
C VAL A 176 20.74 -1.98 0.43
N PHE A 177 20.99 -1.65 1.69
CA PHE A 177 19.92 -1.39 2.66
C PHE A 177 19.04 -0.20 2.25
N PHE A 178 19.64 0.93 1.87
CA PHE A 178 18.86 2.08 1.42
C PHE A 178 18.17 1.85 0.09
N LEU A 179 18.79 1.13 -0.83
CA LEU A 179 18.13 0.75 -2.08
C LEU A 179 16.86 -0.06 -1.79
N PHE A 180 16.98 -1.09 -0.97
CA PHE A 180 15.84 -1.91 -0.56
C PHE A 180 14.76 -1.10 0.16
N PHE A 181 15.16 -0.24 1.11
CA PHE A 181 14.23 0.60 1.85
C PHE A 181 13.51 1.60 0.94
N MET A 182 14.24 2.29 0.06
CA MET A 182 13.67 3.33 -0.81
C MET A 182 12.81 2.75 -1.93
N THR A 183 13.14 1.58 -2.46
CA THR A 183 12.32 0.92 -3.48
C THR A 183 11.13 0.15 -2.90
N GLY A 184 11.10 -0.07 -1.61
CA GLY A 184 10.02 -0.78 -0.90
C GLY A 184 9.19 0.15 -0.04
N ILE A 185 9.58 0.33 1.22
CA ILE A 185 8.78 1.02 2.23
C ILE A 185 8.50 2.48 1.88
N ALA A 186 9.48 3.20 1.29
CA ALA A 186 9.29 4.58 0.91
C ALA A 186 8.19 4.73 -0.15
N ILE A 187 8.06 3.77 -1.08
CA ILE A 187 6.99 3.77 -2.08
C ILE A 187 5.62 3.58 -1.40
N VAL A 188 5.51 2.67 -0.45
CA VAL A 188 4.26 2.45 0.32
C VAL A 188 3.85 3.72 1.08
N LEU A 189 4.83 4.43 1.67
CA LEU A 189 4.58 5.70 2.36
C LEU A 189 4.07 6.79 1.41
N TYR A 190 4.63 6.86 0.21
CA TYR A 190 4.34 7.91 -0.76
C TYR A 190 3.01 7.68 -1.51
N LEU A 191 2.76 6.47 -2.01
CA LEU A 191 1.65 6.22 -2.93
C LEU A 191 0.26 6.22 -2.27
N ASN A 192 0.17 6.01 -0.96
CA ASN A 192 -1.11 5.94 -0.24
C ASN A 192 -2.17 5.13 -1.02
N GLN A 193 -1.83 3.93 -1.42
CA GLN A 193 -2.75 3.03 -2.13
C GLN A 193 -3.85 2.53 -1.19
N THR A 194 -5.06 2.51 -1.69
CA THR A 194 -6.26 1.99 -1.02
C THR A 194 -6.94 0.96 -1.89
#